data_543af28e729fa23d804a5ba90347626d
#
_entry.id   543af28e729fa23d804a5ba90347626d
#
_cell.length_a   1.000
_cell.length_b   1.000
_cell.length_c   1.000
_cell.angle_alpha   90.00
_cell.angle_beta   90.00
_cell.angle_gamma   90.00
#
_symmetry.space_group_name_H-M   'P 1'
#
loop_
_entity.id
_entity.type
_entity.pdbx_description
1 polymer ?
#
loop_
_entity_poly.entity_id
_entity_poly.type
_entity_poly.pdbx_seq_one_letter_code
_entity_poly.pdbx_strand_id
1 'polypeptide(L)'
;EKGVDRHSPELGLARALHLIQELDCGDITTLEYALTDGRPMERKHIVTTPAKICGVLGITVPDQTMIDILQRLEFTVDVQADGSWDVSAPLYREDVESFPDLAEEVIREYGYDHIVPTFLNTASVTNGGLNYDQKQQLKTKRLLAAQGFYEASTQAFYCNAELAMLRIPAAAAART
;
A
#
# COMPACT_ATOMS: atom_id res chain seq x y z
N GLU A 1 -7.89 2.40 -5.03
CA GLU A 1 -6.51 2.07 -4.63
C GLU A 1 -6.46 1.00 -3.55
N LYS A 2 -7.25 1.14 -2.48
CA LYS A 2 -7.36 0.13 -1.40
C LYS A 2 -8.43 -0.94 -1.62
N GLY A 3 -9.13 -0.92 -2.74
CA GLY A 3 -10.26 -1.78 -3.00
C GLY A 3 -11.53 -1.38 -2.26
N VAL A 4 -12.55 -2.20 -2.39
CA VAL A 4 -13.85 -2.03 -1.69
C VAL A 4 -14.16 -3.35 -1.00
N ASP A 5 -14.54 -3.26 0.27
CA ASP A 5 -14.99 -4.41 1.04
C ASP A 5 -16.18 -5.09 0.34
N ARG A 6 -16.04 -6.39 0.11
CA ARG A 6 -17.07 -7.22 -0.55
C ARG A 6 -18.37 -7.33 0.26
N HIS A 7 -18.34 -7.03 1.56
CA HIS A 7 -19.54 -6.94 2.41
C HIS A 7 -20.26 -5.59 2.32
N SER A 8 -19.61 -4.55 1.79
CA SER A 8 -20.22 -3.24 1.64
C SER A 8 -21.57 -3.26 0.92
N PRO A 9 -21.79 -4.08 -0.13
CA PRO A 9 -23.09 -4.17 -0.79
C PRO A 9 -24.20 -4.66 0.13
N GLU A 10 -23.93 -5.66 0.98
CA GLU A 10 -24.93 -6.18 1.93
C GLU A 10 -25.28 -5.15 2.98
N LEU A 11 -24.29 -4.49 3.57
CA LEU A 11 -24.49 -3.43 4.55
C LEU A 11 -25.23 -2.23 3.93
N GLY A 12 -24.85 -1.85 2.71
CA GLY A 12 -25.48 -0.77 1.96
C GLY A 12 -26.95 -1.09 1.66
N LEU A 13 -27.24 -2.31 1.22
CA LEU A 13 -28.61 -2.77 0.98
C LEU A 13 -29.42 -2.79 2.26
N ALA A 14 -28.90 -3.36 3.34
CA ALA A 14 -29.58 -3.39 4.64
C ALA A 14 -29.91 -1.97 5.13
N ARG A 15 -28.98 -1.02 4.99
CA ARG A 15 -29.21 0.39 5.36
C ARG A 15 -30.25 1.05 4.46
N ALA A 16 -30.21 0.80 3.15
CA ALA A 16 -31.18 1.34 2.21
C ALA A 16 -32.61 0.83 2.54
N LEU A 17 -32.77 -0.47 2.79
CA LEU A 17 -34.04 -1.05 3.18
C LEU A 17 -34.57 -0.47 4.51
N HIS A 18 -33.68 -0.32 5.50
CA HIS A 18 -34.03 0.31 6.77
C HIS A 18 -34.53 1.76 6.56
N LEU A 19 -33.88 2.55 5.73
CA LEU A 19 -34.28 3.92 5.43
C LEU A 19 -35.65 3.97 4.70
N ILE A 20 -35.92 3.04 3.77
CA ILE A 20 -37.22 2.96 3.09
C ILE A 20 -38.33 2.73 4.11
N GLN A 21 -38.12 1.84 5.09
CA GLN A 21 -39.08 1.59 6.15
C GLN A 21 -39.21 2.78 7.10
N GLU A 22 -38.08 3.37 7.55
CA GLU A 22 -38.10 4.48 8.51
C GLU A 22 -38.79 5.74 7.96
N LEU A 23 -38.61 6.00 6.65
CA LEU A 23 -39.16 7.16 5.97
C LEU A 23 -40.53 6.89 5.34
N ASP A 24 -41.08 5.68 5.50
CA ASP A 24 -42.37 5.26 4.92
C ASP A 24 -42.45 5.53 3.40
N CYS A 25 -41.34 5.27 2.69
CA CYS A 25 -41.23 5.54 1.25
C CYS A 25 -41.67 4.37 0.36
N GLY A 26 -41.95 3.20 0.95
CA GLY A 26 -42.34 2.00 0.22
C GLY A 26 -42.35 0.76 1.08
N ASP A 27 -42.94 -0.32 0.52
CA ASP A 27 -43.05 -1.62 1.17
C ASP A 27 -41.96 -2.58 0.68
N ILE A 28 -41.32 -3.27 1.63
CA ILE A 28 -40.39 -4.34 1.32
C ILE A 28 -41.17 -5.64 1.21
N THR A 29 -41.27 -6.19 -0.01
CA THR A 29 -42.07 -7.41 -0.27
C THR A 29 -41.26 -8.69 -0.13
N THR A 30 -40.03 -8.71 -0.66
CA THR A 30 -39.11 -9.85 -0.56
C THR A 30 -37.66 -9.34 -0.50
N LEU A 31 -36.79 -10.14 0.09
CA LEU A 31 -35.34 -9.92 0.06
C LEU A 31 -34.72 -11.04 -0.78
N GLU A 32 -34.36 -10.74 -2.02
CA GLU A 32 -33.61 -11.64 -2.86
C GLU A 32 -32.31 -10.97 -3.28
N TYR A 33 -31.18 -11.64 -3.08
CA TYR A 33 -29.89 -11.23 -3.59
C TYR A 33 -29.10 -12.43 -4.07
N ALA A 34 -28.26 -12.22 -5.07
CA ALA A 34 -27.33 -13.23 -5.58
C ALA A 34 -25.90 -12.75 -5.42
N LEU A 35 -25.08 -13.58 -4.79
CA LEU A 35 -23.61 -13.40 -4.76
C LEU A 35 -23.00 -14.04 -6.01
N THR A 36 -22.20 -13.29 -6.73
CA THR A 36 -21.69 -13.74 -8.04
C THR A 36 -20.58 -14.76 -7.95
N ASP A 37 -19.80 -14.82 -6.85
CA ASP A 37 -18.68 -15.75 -6.72
C ASP A 37 -18.84 -16.83 -5.64
N GLY A 38 -19.81 -16.68 -4.76
CA GLY A 38 -20.16 -17.68 -3.72
C GLY A 38 -19.01 -18.05 -2.76
N ARG A 39 -17.88 -17.34 -2.83
CA ARG A 39 -16.75 -17.63 -1.94
C ARG A 39 -17.01 -17.04 -0.57
N PRO A 40 -16.86 -17.84 0.51
CA PRO A 40 -16.94 -17.30 1.86
C PRO A 40 -15.85 -16.24 2.03
N MET A 41 -16.20 -15.17 2.72
CA MET A 41 -15.26 -14.13 3.08
C MET A 41 -14.58 -14.51 4.39
N GLU A 42 -13.33 -14.89 4.26
CA GLU A 42 -12.51 -15.19 5.42
C GLU A 42 -11.60 -14.01 5.72
N ARG A 43 -11.45 -13.71 7.00
CA ARG A 43 -10.47 -12.72 7.43
C ARG A 43 -9.08 -13.26 7.19
N LYS A 44 -8.17 -12.40 6.74
CA LYS A 44 -6.75 -12.76 6.63
C LYS A 44 -6.15 -12.90 8.03
N HIS A 45 -5.45 -14.00 8.27
CA HIS A 45 -4.74 -14.29 9.50
C HIS A 45 -3.24 -14.09 9.29
N ILE A 46 -2.62 -13.31 10.15
CA ILE A 46 -1.20 -12.99 10.08
C ILE A 46 -0.54 -13.43 11.37
N VAL A 47 0.29 -14.48 11.29
CA VAL A 47 1.02 -14.98 12.45
C VAL A 47 2.36 -14.23 12.56
N THR A 48 2.57 -13.58 13.70
CA THR A 48 3.75 -12.76 13.95
C THR A 48 4.17 -12.82 15.41
N THR A 49 5.18 -12.04 15.79
CA THR A 49 5.59 -11.80 17.18
C THR A 49 5.85 -10.32 17.41
N PRO A 50 5.71 -9.82 18.64
CA PRO A 50 6.07 -8.44 18.98
C PRO A 50 7.48 -8.07 18.53
N ALA A 51 8.43 -9.00 18.70
CA ALA A 51 9.83 -8.80 18.32
C ALA A 51 10.01 -8.59 16.80
N LYS A 52 9.23 -9.27 15.96
CA LYS A 52 9.27 -9.06 14.50
C LYS A 52 8.76 -7.68 14.12
N ILE A 53 7.67 -7.23 14.73
CA ILE A 53 7.11 -5.89 14.51
C ILE A 53 8.13 -4.83 14.93
N CYS A 54 8.66 -4.90 16.15
CA CYS A 54 9.70 -3.99 16.64
C CYS A 54 10.97 -4.02 15.78
N GLY A 55 11.33 -5.20 15.26
CA GLY A 55 12.49 -5.36 14.36
C GLY A 55 12.34 -4.60 13.05
N VAL A 56 11.14 -4.55 12.46
CA VAL A 56 10.86 -3.73 11.28
C VAL A 56 10.89 -2.25 11.61
N LEU A 57 10.30 -1.86 12.74
CA LEU A 57 10.22 -0.46 13.17
C LEU A 57 11.60 0.11 13.63
N GLY A 58 12.53 -0.75 14.03
CA GLY A 58 13.81 -0.32 14.60
C GLY A 58 13.70 0.35 15.98
N ILE A 59 12.53 0.27 16.61
CA ILE A 59 12.25 0.78 17.95
C ILE A 59 11.49 -0.27 18.78
N THR A 60 11.52 -0.12 20.08
CA THR A 60 10.73 -0.97 20.98
C THR A 60 9.42 -0.28 21.33
N VAL A 61 8.31 -0.94 21.02
CA VAL A 61 6.97 -0.53 21.42
C VAL A 61 6.44 -1.58 22.42
N PRO A 62 5.85 -1.19 23.55
CA PRO A 62 5.29 -2.15 24.50
C PRO A 62 4.21 -3.02 23.86
N ASP A 63 4.20 -4.31 24.15
CA ASP A 63 3.27 -5.29 23.55
C ASP A 63 1.82 -4.86 23.71
N GLN A 64 1.42 -4.46 24.91
CA GLN A 64 0.05 -4.02 25.19
C GLN A 64 -0.33 -2.79 24.36
N THR A 65 0.60 -1.86 24.14
CA THR A 65 0.36 -0.67 23.31
C THR A 65 0.11 -1.07 21.86
N MET A 66 0.88 -2.03 21.31
CA MET A 66 0.67 -2.54 19.96
C MET A 66 -0.69 -3.23 19.83
N ILE A 67 -1.07 -4.06 20.83
CA ILE A 67 -2.37 -4.73 20.88
C ILE A 67 -3.49 -3.69 20.91
N ASP A 68 -3.41 -2.69 21.78
CA ASP A 68 -4.44 -1.65 21.91
C ASP A 68 -4.59 -0.83 20.62
N ILE A 69 -3.49 -0.55 19.92
CA ILE A 69 -3.51 0.12 18.62
C ILE A 69 -4.23 -0.74 17.59
N LEU A 70 -3.83 -2.00 17.43
CA LEU A 70 -4.43 -2.90 16.46
C LEU A 70 -5.91 -3.13 16.75
N GLN A 71 -6.31 -3.29 18.01
CA GLN A 71 -7.71 -3.47 18.40
C GLN A 71 -8.56 -2.22 18.13
N ARG A 72 -8.02 -1.01 18.33
CA ARG A 72 -8.72 0.24 17.94
C ARG A 72 -8.92 0.37 16.44
N LEU A 73 -8.05 -0.27 15.64
CA LEU A 73 -8.17 -0.37 14.18
C LEU A 73 -9.01 -1.59 13.74
N GLU A 74 -9.73 -2.21 14.68
CA GLU A 74 -10.64 -3.35 14.46
C GLU A 74 -9.95 -4.67 14.06
N PHE A 75 -8.63 -4.79 14.27
CA PHE A 75 -7.93 -6.06 14.19
C PHE A 75 -8.25 -6.90 15.45
N THR A 76 -8.37 -8.20 15.26
CA THR A 76 -8.41 -9.13 16.39
C THR A 76 -7.01 -9.67 16.64
N VAL A 77 -6.53 -9.62 17.86
CA VAL A 77 -5.20 -10.10 18.24
C VAL A 77 -5.35 -11.23 19.25
N ASP A 78 -5.00 -12.44 18.85
CA ASP A 78 -5.00 -13.63 19.70
C ASP A 78 -3.58 -13.98 20.09
N VAL A 79 -3.24 -13.78 21.38
CA VAL A 79 -1.91 -14.08 21.92
C VAL A 79 -1.83 -15.55 22.25
N GLN A 80 -0.90 -16.26 21.61
CA GLN A 80 -0.70 -17.69 21.78
C GLN A 80 0.20 -18.00 23.01
N ALA A 81 0.17 -19.24 23.48
CA ALA A 81 0.94 -19.68 24.64
C ALA A 81 2.46 -19.62 24.43
N ASP A 82 2.93 -19.66 23.17
CA ASP A 82 4.34 -19.53 22.79
C ASP A 82 4.81 -18.07 22.64
N GLY A 83 3.91 -17.09 22.88
CA GLY A 83 4.18 -15.67 22.73
C GLY A 83 4.02 -15.14 21.29
N SER A 84 3.63 -15.98 20.34
CA SER A 84 3.23 -15.52 19.01
C SER A 84 1.84 -14.91 19.04
N TRP A 85 1.55 -14.07 18.04
CA TRP A 85 0.25 -13.45 17.84
C TRP A 85 -0.36 -13.95 16.54
N ASP A 86 -1.60 -14.37 16.59
CA ASP A 86 -2.44 -14.54 15.41
C ASP A 86 -3.32 -13.27 15.27
N VAL A 87 -3.00 -12.46 14.27
CA VAL A 87 -3.68 -11.20 14.04
C VAL A 87 -4.62 -11.34 12.84
N SER A 88 -5.91 -11.12 13.10
CA SER A 88 -6.94 -11.18 12.08
C SER A 88 -7.31 -9.77 11.61
N ALA A 89 -7.08 -9.51 10.31
CA ALA A 89 -7.40 -8.22 9.70
C ALA A 89 -8.91 -8.06 9.48
N PRO A 90 -9.49 -6.85 9.65
CA PRO A 90 -10.86 -6.60 9.26
C PRO A 90 -11.04 -6.73 7.75
N LEU A 91 -12.24 -7.15 7.31
CA LEU A 91 -12.51 -7.49 5.90
C LEU A 91 -12.32 -6.32 4.94
N TYR A 92 -12.54 -5.10 5.40
CA TYR A 92 -12.34 -3.89 4.58
C TYR A 92 -10.87 -3.48 4.40
N ARG A 93 -9.94 -4.15 5.10
CA ARG A 93 -8.49 -3.93 5.00
C ARG A 93 -7.87 -5.01 4.12
N GLU A 94 -8.17 -4.95 2.82
CA GLU A 94 -7.58 -5.87 1.83
C GLU A 94 -6.08 -5.61 1.60
N ASP A 95 -5.60 -4.44 1.96
CA ASP A 95 -4.22 -3.98 1.83
C ASP A 95 -3.26 -4.62 2.85
N VAL A 96 -3.78 -5.14 3.97
CA VAL A 96 -2.95 -5.77 5.01
C VAL A 96 -2.79 -7.25 4.71
N GLU A 97 -1.58 -7.68 4.35
CA GLU A 97 -1.29 -9.05 3.91
C GLU A 97 -0.25 -9.76 4.78
N SER A 98 0.60 -8.99 5.46
CA SER A 98 1.78 -9.51 6.14
C SER A 98 2.14 -8.72 7.40
N PHE A 99 3.08 -9.22 8.20
CA PHE A 99 3.46 -8.54 9.45
C PHE A 99 4.14 -7.16 9.27
N PRO A 100 4.81 -6.82 8.17
CA PRO A 100 5.25 -5.45 7.93
C PRO A 100 4.09 -4.46 7.81
N ASP A 101 2.95 -4.89 7.27
CA ASP A 101 1.75 -4.05 7.16
C ASP A 101 1.18 -3.78 8.57
N LEU A 102 1.24 -4.79 9.46
CA LEU A 102 0.88 -4.58 10.87
C LEU A 102 1.86 -3.62 11.58
N ALA A 103 3.15 -3.68 11.24
CA ALA A 103 4.14 -2.75 11.78
C ALA A 103 3.87 -1.31 11.30
N GLU A 104 3.45 -1.14 10.04
CA GLU A 104 3.03 0.16 9.50
C GLU A 104 1.83 0.72 10.29
N GLU A 105 0.80 -0.09 10.52
CA GLU A 105 -0.36 0.34 11.31
C GLU A 105 0.02 0.74 12.75
N VAL A 106 0.91 -0.02 13.38
CA VAL A 106 1.40 0.29 14.72
C VAL A 106 2.13 1.63 14.74
N ILE A 107 3.09 1.85 13.84
CA ILE A 107 3.88 3.09 13.87
C ILE A 107 3.07 4.32 13.44
N ARG A 108 2.12 4.15 12.53
CA ARG A 108 1.23 5.23 12.09
C ARG A 108 0.40 5.81 13.25
N GLU A 109 -0.05 4.95 14.16
CA GLU A 109 -0.83 5.34 15.33
C GLU A 109 0.04 5.66 16.56
N TYR A 110 1.19 4.97 16.72
CA TYR A 110 2.14 5.24 17.79
C TYR A 110 2.86 6.57 17.61
N GLY A 111 3.19 6.90 16.38
CA GLY A 111 3.83 8.15 15.97
C GLY A 111 5.23 7.96 15.40
N TYR A 112 5.46 8.48 14.21
CA TYR A 112 6.77 8.44 13.53
C TYR A 112 7.85 9.25 14.26
N ASP A 113 7.49 10.19 15.12
CA ASP A 113 8.42 11.00 15.91
C ASP A 113 9.24 10.17 16.91
N HIS A 114 8.80 8.94 17.21
CA HIS A 114 9.54 8.01 18.05
C HIS A 114 10.70 7.33 17.32
N ILE A 115 10.78 7.45 15.99
CA ILE A 115 11.87 6.88 15.19
C ILE A 115 13.01 7.88 15.14
N VAL A 116 14.11 7.54 15.81
CA VAL A 116 15.33 8.36 15.79
C VAL A 116 16.18 7.96 14.58
N PRO A 117 16.42 8.86 13.61
CA PRO A 117 17.27 8.56 12.46
C PRO A 117 18.69 8.21 12.88
N THR A 118 19.25 7.17 12.30
CA THR A 118 20.62 6.75 12.53
C THR A 118 21.45 6.85 11.25
N PHE A 119 22.72 7.24 11.38
CA PHE A 119 23.66 7.17 10.25
C PHE A 119 24.19 5.75 10.07
N LEU A 120 24.44 5.39 8.81
CA LEU A 120 25.13 4.12 8.52
C LEU A 120 26.55 4.15 9.05
N ASN A 121 26.90 3.21 9.94
CA ASN A 121 28.23 3.12 10.54
C ASN A 121 29.34 2.75 9.54
N THR A 122 28.97 2.23 8.35
CA THR A 122 29.88 1.70 7.33
C THR A 122 29.72 2.39 5.98
N ALA A 123 29.09 3.56 5.93
CA ALA A 123 28.98 4.30 4.69
C ALA A 123 30.34 4.83 4.25
N SER A 124 30.87 4.30 3.16
CA SER A 124 31.99 4.95 2.49
C SER A 124 31.52 6.29 1.93
N VAL A 125 32.24 7.37 2.26
CA VAL A 125 31.97 8.68 1.65
C VAL A 125 32.36 8.58 0.18
N THR A 126 31.37 8.55 -0.70
CA THR A 126 31.62 8.67 -2.14
C THR A 126 31.63 10.14 -2.52
N ASN A 127 32.60 10.55 -3.32
CA ASN A 127 32.59 11.89 -3.88
C ASN A 127 31.33 12.05 -4.73
N GLY A 128 30.41 12.90 -4.28
CA GLY A 128 29.21 13.23 -5.02
C GLY A 128 29.55 13.93 -6.34
N GLY A 129 28.58 14.04 -7.21
CA GLY A 129 28.69 14.77 -8.46
C GLY A 129 28.15 13.98 -9.65
N LEU A 130 28.08 14.65 -10.77
CA LEU A 130 27.60 14.05 -12.01
C LEU A 130 28.69 13.19 -12.63
N ASN A 131 28.33 11.99 -13.10
CA ASN A 131 29.21 11.20 -13.96
C ASN A 131 29.41 11.84 -15.34
N TYR A 132 30.24 11.24 -16.19
CA TYR A 132 30.54 11.80 -17.51
C TYR A 132 29.28 11.99 -18.36
N ASP A 133 28.43 10.97 -18.45
CA ASP A 133 27.24 11.01 -19.29
C ASP A 133 26.22 12.05 -18.79
N GLN A 134 26.02 12.12 -17.48
CA GLN A 134 25.16 13.14 -16.86
C GLN A 134 25.68 14.56 -17.13
N LYS A 135 27.02 14.77 -17.11
CA LYS A 135 27.62 16.05 -17.46
C LYS A 135 27.36 16.40 -18.94
N GLN A 136 27.49 15.42 -19.85
CA GLN A 136 27.21 15.64 -21.27
C GLN A 136 25.73 15.96 -21.51
N GLN A 137 24.81 15.21 -20.89
CA GLN A 137 23.37 15.49 -20.97
C GLN A 137 23.04 16.89 -20.49
N LEU A 138 23.55 17.29 -19.32
CA LEU A 138 23.31 18.63 -18.78
C LEU A 138 23.88 19.72 -19.67
N LYS A 139 25.08 19.52 -20.23
CA LYS A 139 25.69 20.45 -21.20
C LYS A 139 24.84 20.60 -22.45
N THR A 140 24.35 19.49 -23.00
CA THR A 140 23.48 19.48 -24.19
C THR A 140 22.17 20.22 -23.92
N LYS A 141 21.51 19.92 -22.80
CA LYS A 141 20.29 20.63 -22.40
C LYS A 141 20.49 22.14 -22.28
N ARG A 142 21.59 22.58 -21.67
CA ARG A 142 21.92 24.01 -21.53
C ARG A 142 22.17 24.68 -22.86
N LEU A 143 22.86 24.00 -23.78
CA LEU A 143 23.13 24.52 -25.12
C LEU A 143 21.85 24.69 -25.93
N LEU A 144 20.96 23.70 -25.91
CA LEU A 144 19.67 23.77 -26.59
C LEU A 144 18.77 24.87 -25.99
N ALA A 145 18.73 24.97 -24.67
CA ALA A 145 17.97 26.03 -24.00
C ALA A 145 18.48 27.44 -24.40
N ALA A 146 19.82 27.62 -24.51
CA ALA A 146 20.41 28.88 -24.94
C ALA A 146 20.08 29.23 -26.42
N GLN A 147 19.69 28.22 -27.22
CA GLN A 147 19.25 28.41 -28.60
C GLN A 147 17.72 28.59 -28.72
N GLY A 148 16.99 28.66 -27.61
CA GLY A 148 15.56 28.89 -27.60
C GLY A 148 14.70 27.63 -27.62
N PHE A 149 15.29 26.43 -27.46
CA PHE A 149 14.50 25.20 -27.31
C PHE A 149 13.97 25.04 -25.89
N TYR A 150 12.77 24.48 -25.77
CA TYR A 150 12.19 24.10 -24.49
C TYR A 150 12.40 22.61 -24.24
N GLU A 151 12.70 22.24 -22.98
CA GLU A 151 12.73 20.85 -22.56
C GLU A 151 11.30 20.35 -22.36
N ALA A 152 10.95 19.22 -22.99
CA ALA A 152 9.68 18.55 -22.80
C ALA A 152 9.88 17.31 -21.93
N SER A 153 9.02 17.16 -20.92
CA SER A 153 8.91 15.91 -20.17
C SER A 153 7.74 15.11 -20.75
N THR A 154 8.07 14.02 -21.40
CA THR A 154 7.08 13.13 -22.02
C THR A 154 6.76 11.95 -21.08
N GLN A 155 5.68 11.24 -21.36
CA GLN A 155 5.31 10.04 -20.65
C GLN A 155 6.39 8.95 -20.87
N ALA A 156 6.79 8.28 -19.79
CA ALA A 156 7.86 7.27 -19.85
C ALA A 156 7.37 5.88 -20.28
N PHE A 157 6.07 5.62 -20.19
CA PHE A 157 5.48 4.35 -20.58
C PHE A 157 5.16 4.34 -22.08
N TYR A 158 5.46 3.23 -22.73
CA TYR A 158 5.18 2.98 -24.14
C TYR A 158 4.75 1.53 -24.35
N CYS A 159 4.06 1.26 -25.45
CA CYS A 159 3.65 -0.07 -25.83
C CYS A 159 4.47 -0.61 -27.02
N ASN A 160 4.39 -1.93 -27.26
CA ASN A 160 5.12 -2.56 -28.36
C ASN A 160 4.76 -2.02 -29.75
N ALA A 161 3.53 -1.52 -29.93
CA ALA A 161 3.10 -0.90 -31.19
C ALA A 161 3.87 0.39 -31.47
N GLU A 162 4.14 1.20 -30.45
CA GLU A 162 4.91 2.45 -30.57
C GLU A 162 6.37 2.19 -30.91
N LEU A 163 6.97 1.12 -30.34
CA LEU A 163 8.31 0.68 -30.70
C LEU A 163 8.40 0.28 -32.19
N ALA A 164 7.38 -0.40 -32.71
CA ALA A 164 7.29 -0.77 -34.13
C ALA A 164 7.14 0.47 -35.02
N MET A 165 6.36 1.48 -34.62
CA MET A 165 6.23 2.75 -35.33
C MET A 165 7.56 3.50 -35.43
N LEU A 166 8.37 3.47 -34.37
CA LEU A 166 9.71 4.06 -34.30
C LEU A 166 10.77 3.21 -35.00
N ARG A 167 10.41 2.05 -35.57
CA ARG A 167 11.32 1.08 -36.20
C ARG A 167 12.48 0.64 -35.31
N ILE A 168 12.25 0.54 -34.00
CA ILE A 168 13.23 0.07 -33.04
C ILE A 168 13.36 -1.44 -33.21
N PRO A 169 14.57 -2.00 -33.44
CA PRO A 169 14.76 -3.44 -33.57
C PRO A 169 14.36 -4.16 -32.28
N ALA A 170 13.71 -5.33 -32.38
CA ALA A 170 13.25 -6.13 -31.25
C ALA A 170 14.39 -6.46 -30.25
N ALA A 171 15.62 -6.66 -30.74
CA ALA A 171 16.77 -6.90 -29.89
C ALA A 171 17.21 -5.68 -29.05
N ALA A 172 16.86 -4.47 -29.49
CA ALA A 172 17.10 -3.23 -28.73
C ALA A 172 15.96 -2.97 -27.74
N ALA A 173 14.72 -3.29 -28.12
CA ALA A 173 13.54 -3.16 -27.27
C ALA A 173 13.57 -4.10 -26.04
N ALA A 174 14.22 -5.24 -26.13
CA ALA A 174 14.39 -6.19 -25.02
C ALA A 174 15.40 -5.75 -23.94
N ARG A 175 16.08 -4.60 -24.13
CA ARG A 175 17.09 -4.05 -23.20
C ARG A 175 16.61 -2.83 -22.43
N THR A 176 15.41 -2.38 -22.70
CA THR A 176 14.71 -1.30 -22.01
C THR A 176 13.61 -1.83 -21.09
#